data_973bda8c8519d931f10e91595ab03ae5
#
_entry.id   973bda8c8519d931f10e91595ab03ae5
#
_cell.length_a   1.000
_cell.length_b   1.000
_cell.length_c   1.000
_cell.angle_alpha   90.00
_cell.angle_beta   90.00
_cell.angle_gamma   90.00
#
_symmetry.space_group_name_H-M   'P 1'
#
loop_
_entity.id
_entity.type
_entity.pdbx_description
1 polymer ?
#
loop_
_entity_poly.entity_id
_entity_poly.type
_entity_poly.pdbx_seq_one_letter_code
_entity_poly.pdbx_strand_id
1 'polypeptide(L)'
;MKLRIYTLLIAFCAAWSLHSCDNDDDESIAVPTPLQEAFSTRYPNVKNVKWETKAGYYVADFYDGYEASAWFTTDGNWHMTETDIPYTALPDPVKSAFEASDYKTWKRDDVDKLERQGIETVYVIEVENQNQEVDLYYSADGVLIKSIADTDDHENEHLPTTQLPAVMKTFIDGKYAGARIVEVDVEDDKNDWDFGFTEVDIIHFDSGLNRNVSKEVLFDKGRE
;
A
#
# COMPACT_ATOMS: atom_id res chain seq x y z
N MET A 1 -17.57 -25.16 1.38
CA MET A 1 -16.68 -25.89 0.47
C MET A 1 -16.85 -25.25 -0.90
N LYS A 2 -16.17 -24.14 -1.14
CA LYS A 2 -16.15 -23.43 -2.44
C LYS A 2 -14.83 -23.72 -3.10
N LEU A 3 -14.90 -24.40 -4.24
CA LEU A 3 -13.77 -24.86 -5.03
C LEU A 3 -13.22 -23.66 -5.81
N ARG A 4 -12.08 -23.10 -5.40
CA ARG A 4 -11.32 -22.14 -6.21
C ARG A 4 -10.58 -22.93 -7.28
N ILE A 5 -10.94 -22.69 -8.52
CA ILE A 5 -10.35 -23.37 -9.69
C ILE A 5 -9.14 -22.54 -10.13
N TYR A 6 -7.97 -23.03 -9.79
CA TYR A 6 -6.73 -22.57 -10.43
C TYR A 6 -6.70 -23.15 -11.85
N THR A 7 -6.84 -22.30 -12.85
CA THR A 7 -6.72 -22.71 -14.24
C THR A 7 -5.30 -22.51 -14.71
N LEU A 8 -4.52 -23.56 -14.55
CA LEU A 8 -3.22 -23.70 -15.21
C LEU A 8 -3.48 -23.95 -16.69
N LEU A 9 -3.17 -23.00 -17.55
CA LEU A 9 -3.29 -23.12 -19.00
C LEU A 9 -1.91 -23.27 -19.63
N ILE A 10 -1.51 -24.53 -19.86
CA ILE A 10 -0.41 -24.89 -20.76
C ILE A 10 -0.99 -25.16 -22.14
N ALA A 11 -0.51 -24.37 -23.07
CA ALA A 11 -0.30 -24.51 -24.50
C ALA A 11 -0.99 -25.64 -25.28
N PHE A 12 -1.50 -25.40 -26.45
CA PHE A 12 -0.84 -25.72 -27.72
C PHE A 12 -1.73 -25.44 -28.94
N CYS A 13 -1.13 -24.69 -29.85
CA CYS A 13 -1.26 -24.61 -31.30
C CYS A 13 -2.48 -25.00 -32.08
N ALA A 14 -2.75 -24.10 -32.95
CA ALA A 14 -2.94 -24.22 -34.41
C ALA A 14 -4.36 -24.12 -34.96
N ALA A 15 -4.51 -23.03 -35.65
CA ALA A 15 -5.09 -22.89 -36.99
C ALA A 15 -6.61 -22.75 -37.16
N TRP A 16 -6.90 -21.58 -37.74
CA TRP A 16 -7.89 -21.22 -38.73
C TRP A 16 -9.28 -20.73 -38.28
N SER A 17 -9.33 -19.44 -38.51
CA SER A 17 -10.45 -18.66 -39.10
C SER A 17 -11.83 -18.83 -38.53
N LEU A 18 -12.35 -17.80 -37.96
CA LEU A 18 -13.44 -16.97 -38.42
C LEU A 18 -13.94 -16.14 -37.25
N HIS A 19 -13.91 -14.84 -37.44
CA HIS A 19 -14.77 -13.80 -36.89
C HIS A 19 -15.70 -14.25 -35.74
N SER A 20 -15.28 -13.91 -34.54
CA SER A 20 -16.19 -13.52 -33.50
C SER A 20 -15.59 -12.26 -32.84
N CYS A 21 -16.28 -11.16 -32.96
CA CYS A 21 -16.06 -10.00 -32.12
C CYS A 21 -16.49 -10.40 -30.72
N ASP A 22 -15.57 -10.82 -29.88
CA ASP A 22 -15.70 -10.65 -28.45
C ASP A 22 -15.13 -9.28 -28.14
N ASN A 23 -16.02 -8.36 -27.83
CA ASN A 23 -15.69 -7.11 -27.19
C ASN A 23 -15.26 -7.45 -25.77
N ASP A 24 -13.99 -7.75 -25.59
CA ASP A 24 -13.31 -7.37 -24.37
C ASP A 24 -13.10 -5.87 -24.50
N ASP A 25 -14.06 -5.11 -24.00
CA ASP A 25 -13.94 -3.68 -23.82
C ASP A 25 -12.87 -3.43 -22.74
N ASP A 26 -11.61 -3.58 -23.12
CA ASP A 26 -10.50 -2.89 -22.48
C ASP A 26 -10.71 -1.40 -22.82
N GLU A 27 -11.61 -0.74 -22.10
CA GLU A 27 -11.79 0.71 -22.19
C GLU A 27 -10.46 1.34 -21.76
N SER A 28 -9.60 1.57 -22.74
CA SER A 28 -8.37 2.33 -22.52
C SER A 28 -8.78 3.72 -22.04
N ILE A 29 -8.57 3.97 -20.76
CA ILE A 29 -8.86 5.28 -20.19
C ILE A 29 -8.00 6.36 -20.85
N ALA A 30 -8.57 7.54 -21.07
CA ALA A 30 -7.82 8.68 -21.58
C ALA A 30 -6.90 9.23 -20.46
N VAL A 31 -5.62 8.94 -20.54
CA VAL A 31 -4.63 9.42 -19.58
C VAL A 31 -4.15 10.81 -19.95
N PRO A 32 -4.27 11.83 -19.08
CA PRO A 32 -3.77 13.18 -19.34
C PRO A 32 -2.27 13.23 -19.62
N THR A 33 -1.84 14.07 -20.56
CA THR A 33 -0.41 14.21 -20.92
C THR A 33 0.49 14.52 -19.73
N PRO A 34 0.16 15.44 -18.81
CA PRO A 34 1.02 15.72 -17.65
C PRO A 34 1.27 14.48 -16.79
N LEU A 35 0.29 13.60 -16.69
CA LEU A 35 0.40 12.36 -15.92
C LEU A 35 1.30 11.33 -16.62
N GLN A 36 1.18 11.21 -17.95
CA GLN A 36 2.11 10.35 -18.73
C GLN A 36 3.55 10.85 -18.62
N GLU A 37 3.78 12.16 -18.62
CA GLU A 37 5.10 12.78 -18.43
C GLU A 37 5.64 12.53 -17.02
N ALA A 38 4.79 12.68 -15.99
CA ALA A 38 5.16 12.40 -14.60
C ALA A 38 5.57 10.92 -14.41
N PHE A 39 4.76 10.00 -14.95
CA PHE A 39 5.06 8.57 -14.94
C PHE A 39 6.39 8.27 -15.65
N SER A 40 6.56 8.74 -16.88
CA SER A 40 7.78 8.50 -17.67
C SER A 40 9.02 9.09 -17.02
N THR A 41 8.88 10.20 -16.29
CA THR A 41 9.98 10.82 -15.55
C THR A 41 10.40 9.96 -14.36
N ARG A 42 9.43 9.38 -13.66
CA ARG A 42 9.68 8.57 -12.48
C ARG A 42 10.15 7.15 -12.83
N TYR A 43 9.59 6.58 -13.90
CA TYR A 43 9.86 5.21 -14.37
C TYR A 43 10.38 5.18 -15.82
N PRO A 44 11.56 5.74 -16.09
CA PRO A 44 12.03 5.97 -17.47
C PRO A 44 12.34 4.69 -18.26
N ASN A 45 12.48 3.56 -17.59
CA ASN A 45 12.78 2.26 -18.22
C ASN A 45 11.52 1.43 -18.52
N VAL A 46 10.37 1.81 -17.96
CA VAL A 46 9.12 1.10 -18.19
C VAL A 46 8.57 1.44 -19.57
N LYS A 47 8.22 0.40 -20.32
CA LYS A 47 7.72 0.53 -21.71
C LYS A 47 6.24 0.21 -21.83
N ASN A 48 5.77 -0.72 -21.04
CA ASN A 48 4.38 -1.17 -21.03
C ASN A 48 3.75 -0.77 -19.70
N VAL A 49 2.66 -0.04 -19.77
CA VAL A 49 1.87 0.38 -18.63
C VAL A 49 0.41 0.24 -18.98
N LYS A 50 -0.34 -0.35 -18.05
CA LYS A 50 -1.79 -0.36 -18.08
C LYS A 50 -2.26 0.73 -17.13
N TRP A 51 -3.30 1.46 -17.53
CA TRP A 51 -3.84 2.53 -16.72
C TRP A 51 -5.28 2.23 -16.34
N GLU A 52 -5.60 2.49 -15.11
CA GLU A 52 -6.97 2.45 -14.59
C GLU A 52 -7.27 3.65 -13.70
N THR A 53 -8.50 3.79 -13.25
CA THR A 53 -8.89 4.78 -12.24
C THR A 53 -9.44 4.04 -11.03
N LYS A 54 -8.91 4.36 -9.85
CA LYS A 54 -9.29 3.73 -8.59
C LYS A 54 -9.28 4.76 -7.46
N ALA A 55 -10.33 4.82 -6.66
CA ALA A 55 -10.45 5.76 -5.54
C ALA A 55 -10.14 7.24 -5.88
N GLY A 56 -10.43 7.67 -7.12
CA GLY A 56 -10.19 9.05 -7.58
C GLY A 56 -8.77 9.34 -8.06
N TYR A 57 -7.91 8.34 -8.10
CA TYR A 57 -6.58 8.40 -8.66
C TYR A 57 -6.51 7.75 -10.04
N TYR A 58 -5.46 8.08 -10.80
CA TYR A 58 -4.99 7.27 -11.91
C TYR A 58 -3.95 6.29 -11.39
N VAL A 59 -4.15 5.02 -11.67
CA VAL A 59 -3.24 3.94 -11.28
C VAL A 59 -2.55 3.41 -12.52
N ALA A 60 -1.24 3.34 -12.47
CA ALA A 60 -0.40 2.79 -13.51
C ALA A 60 0.12 1.43 -13.04
N ASP A 61 -0.30 0.34 -13.71
CA ASP A 61 0.21 -1.01 -13.46
C ASP A 61 1.30 -1.31 -14.47
N PHE A 62 2.44 -1.74 -13.98
CA PHE A 62 3.62 -1.97 -14.79
C PHE A 62 4.57 -3.00 -14.16
N TYR A 63 5.58 -3.39 -14.92
CA TYR A 63 6.65 -4.25 -14.45
C TYR A 63 8.00 -3.53 -14.55
N ASP A 64 8.70 -3.40 -13.42
CA ASP A 64 10.07 -2.86 -13.32
C ASP A 64 10.92 -3.75 -12.40
N GLY A 65 11.18 -4.97 -12.87
CA GLY A 65 11.81 -6.02 -12.09
C GLY A 65 10.84 -6.80 -11.19
N TYR A 66 9.80 -6.15 -10.73
CA TYR A 66 8.66 -6.67 -9.99
C TYR A 66 7.37 -6.05 -10.54
N GLU A 67 6.23 -6.66 -10.26
CA GLU A 67 4.93 -6.05 -10.50
C GLU A 67 4.76 -4.85 -9.58
N ALA A 68 4.21 -3.76 -10.12
CA ALA A 68 4.04 -2.52 -9.38
C ALA A 68 2.84 -1.72 -9.88
N SER A 69 2.19 -1.04 -8.95
CA SER A 69 1.10 -0.10 -9.17
C SER A 69 1.47 1.27 -8.62
N ALA A 70 1.47 2.31 -9.48
CA ALA A 70 1.80 3.67 -9.08
C ALA A 70 0.59 4.59 -9.20
N TRP A 71 0.30 5.34 -8.15
CA TRP A 71 -0.90 6.14 -7.96
C TRP A 71 -0.60 7.63 -8.13
N PHE A 72 -1.37 8.28 -9.00
CA PHE A 72 -1.21 9.69 -9.38
C PHE A 72 -2.53 10.43 -9.31
N THR A 73 -2.49 11.70 -8.93
CA THR A 73 -3.61 12.61 -9.14
C THR A 73 -3.73 13.04 -10.60
N THR A 74 -4.87 13.63 -10.96
CA THR A 74 -5.15 14.12 -12.34
C THR A 74 -4.15 15.15 -12.86
N ASP A 75 -3.49 15.87 -11.98
CA ASP A 75 -2.46 16.87 -12.29
C ASP A 75 -1.04 16.29 -12.34
N GLY A 76 -0.90 14.95 -12.20
CA GLY A 76 0.36 14.25 -12.34
C GLY A 76 1.20 14.16 -11.06
N ASN A 77 0.65 14.53 -9.89
CA ASN A 77 1.38 14.32 -8.63
C ASN A 77 1.36 12.83 -8.27
N TRP A 78 2.54 12.26 -8.07
CA TRP A 78 2.69 10.91 -7.55
C TRP A 78 2.39 10.88 -6.03
N HIS A 79 1.63 9.90 -5.62
CA HIS A 79 1.26 9.71 -4.22
C HIS A 79 1.82 8.43 -3.61
N MET A 80 1.74 7.33 -4.34
CA MET A 80 2.14 6.02 -3.82
C MET A 80 2.66 5.12 -4.94
N THR A 81 3.51 4.19 -4.58
CA THR A 81 3.84 2.99 -5.36
C THR A 81 3.77 1.79 -4.43
N GLU A 82 2.99 0.84 -4.82
CA GLU A 82 2.95 -0.50 -4.28
C GLU A 82 3.76 -1.42 -5.20
N THR A 83 4.56 -2.28 -4.61
CA THR A 83 5.40 -3.21 -5.37
C THR A 83 5.34 -4.58 -4.71
N ASP A 84 4.83 -5.57 -5.44
CA ASP A 84 4.91 -6.98 -5.04
C ASP A 84 6.38 -7.42 -5.08
N ILE A 85 6.91 -7.84 -3.94
CA ILE A 85 8.29 -8.25 -3.80
C ILE A 85 8.39 -9.66 -3.20
N PRO A 86 9.35 -10.49 -3.63
CA PRO A 86 9.53 -11.77 -2.95
C PRO A 86 10.02 -11.56 -1.51
N TYR A 87 9.61 -12.40 -0.59
CA TYR A 87 10.04 -12.38 0.82
C TYR A 87 11.55 -12.22 1.00
N THR A 88 12.34 -12.76 0.09
CA THR A 88 13.80 -12.66 0.11
C THR A 88 14.31 -11.24 -0.12
N ALA A 89 13.52 -10.37 -0.74
CA ALA A 89 13.86 -8.98 -1.00
C ALA A 89 13.55 -8.04 0.20
N LEU A 90 12.83 -8.52 1.22
CA LEU A 90 12.62 -7.77 2.45
C LEU A 90 13.95 -7.38 3.12
N PRO A 91 14.01 -6.22 3.80
CA PRO A 91 15.11 -5.88 4.69
C PRO A 91 15.34 -6.94 5.77
N ASP A 92 16.59 -7.20 6.13
CA ASP A 92 16.91 -8.19 7.18
C ASP A 92 16.24 -7.90 8.53
N PRO A 93 16.10 -6.63 8.99
CA PRO A 93 15.35 -6.34 10.21
C PRO A 93 13.89 -6.77 10.14
N VAL A 94 13.22 -6.56 8.99
CA VAL A 94 11.82 -6.98 8.79
C VAL A 94 11.69 -8.49 8.84
N LYS A 95 12.56 -9.22 8.12
CA LYS A 95 12.60 -10.69 8.19
C LYS A 95 12.80 -11.18 9.62
N SER A 96 13.74 -10.57 10.34
CA SER A 96 14.04 -10.94 11.73
C SER A 96 12.87 -10.68 12.67
N ALA A 97 12.15 -9.56 12.48
CA ALA A 97 10.98 -9.23 13.27
C ALA A 97 9.82 -10.20 12.99
N PHE A 98 9.57 -10.51 11.71
CA PHE A 98 8.57 -11.50 11.32
C PHE A 98 8.86 -12.89 11.91
N GLU A 99 10.10 -13.38 11.78
CA GLU A 99 10.50 -14.68 12.31
C GLU A 99 10.47 -14.75 13.85
N ALA A 100 10.44 -13.60 14.54
CA ALA A 100 10.25 -13.51 15.99
C ALA A 100 8.78 -13.33 16.39
N SER A 101 7.88 -13.11 15.45
CA SER A 101 6.45 -12.85 15.70
C SER A 101 5.65 -14.13 15.98
N ASP A 102 4.42 -13.96 16.45
CA ASP A 102 3.46 -15.05 16.62
C ASP A 102 2.99 -15.62 15.28
N TYR A 103 3.17 -14.86 14.19
CA TYR A 103 2.75 -15.19 12.84
C TYR A 103 3.78 -15.99 12.03
N LYS A 104 4.98 -16.23 12.55
CA LYS A 104 6.09 -16.89 11.82
C LYS A 104 5.78 -18.26 11.22
N THR A 105 4.76 -18.95 11.75
CA THR A 105 4.34 -20.28 11.29
C THR A 105 3.15 -20.24 10.34
N TRP A 106 2.57 -19.06 10.12
CA TRP A 106 1.48 -18.88 9.19
C TRP A 106 2.00 -18.93 7.75
N LYS A 107 1.16 -19.30 6.82
CA LYS A 107 1.51 -19.25 5.40
C LYS A 107 1.62 -17.79 5.00
N ARG A 108 2.74 -17.40 4.41
CA ARG A 108 2.87 -16.11 3.74
C ARG A 108 2.19 -16.21 2.37
N ASP A 109 1.32 -15.30 2.07
CA ASP A 109 0.62 -15.26 0.79
C ASP A 109 1.24 -14.21 -0.11
N ASP A 110 1.35 -12.98 0.36
CA ASP A 110 1.94 -11.88 -0.39
C ASP A 110 2.90 -11.03 0.45
N VAL A 111 3.72 -10.23 -0.24
CA VAL A 111 4.64 -9.28 0.40
C VAL A 111 4.77 -8.02 -0.45
N ASP A 112 4.34 -6.89 0.12
CA ASP A 112 4.35 -5.62 -0.55
C ASP A 112 5.34 -4.63 0.05
N LYS A 113 5.89 -3.81 -0.83
CA LYS A 113 6.63 -2.62 -0.49
C LYS A 113 5.80 -1.40 -0.85
N LEU A 114 5.43 -0.61 0.14
CA LEU A 114 4.67 0.62 -0.01
C LEU A 114 5.59 1.84 0.10
N GLU A 115 5.72 2.59 -1.00
CA GLU A 115 6.40 3.88 -1.05
C GLU A 115 5.35 4.96 -1.21
N ARG A 116 5.25 5.89 -0.26
CA ARG A 116 4.24 6.95 -0.25
C ARG A 116 4.89 8.32 -0.15
N GLN A 117 4.22 9.34 -0.69
CA GLN A 117 4.78 10.69 -0.71
C GLN A 117 4.89 11.28 0.70
N GLY A 118 6.12 11.62 1.10
CA GLY A 118 6.37 12.34 2.36
C GLY A 118 6.37 11.50 3.62
N ILE A 119 6.21 10.18 3.50
CA ILE A 119 6.28 9.24 4.61
C ILE A 119 7.29 8.12 4.34
N GLU A 120 7.62 7.38 5.37
CA GLU A 120 8.61 6.31 5.28
C GLU A 120 8.06 5.10 4.51
N THR A 121 8.97 4.35 3.87
CA THR A 121 8.63 3.07 3.23
C THR A 121 8.17 2.06 4.28
N VAL A 122 7.06 1.41 3.98
CA VAL A 122 6.45 0.34 4.79
C VAL A 122 6.50 -0.96 4.00
N TYR A 123 6.67 -2.07 4.69
CA TYR A 123 6.61 -3.42 4.13
C TYR A 123 5.42 -4.14 4.74
N VAL A 124 4.59 -4.71 3.91
CA VAL A 124 3.42 -5.50 4.34
C VAL A 124 3.72 -6.96 4.08
N ILE A 125 3.42 -7.80 5.05
CA ILE A 125 3.48 -9.26 4.90
C ILE A 125 2.08 -9.78 5.16
N GLU A 126 1.43 -10.25 4.12
CA GLU A 126 0.16 -10.95 4.22
C GLU A 126 0.40 -12.39 4.68
N VAL A 127 -0.33 -12.81 5.69
CA VAL A 127 -0.24 -14.15 6.25
C VAL A 127 -1.60 -14.77 6.44
N GLU A 128 -1.72 -16.04 6.10
CA GLU A 128 -2.96 -16.80 6.30
C GLU A 128 -2.77 -18.00 7.21
N ASN A 129 -3.81 -18.30 7.99
CA ASN A 129 -3.90 -19.53 8.77
C ASN A 129 -5.37 -19.96 8.86
N GLN A 130 -5.71 -21.09 8.26
CA GLN A 130 -7.08 -21.64 8.15
C GLN A 130 -8.02 -20.65 7.44
N ASN A 131 -8.81 -19.89 8.20
CA ASN A 131 -9.78 -18.92 7.69
C ASN A 131 -9.48 -17.48 8.16
N GLN A 132 -8.26 -17.23 8.61
CA GLN A 132 -7.82 -15.92 9.06
C GLN A 132 -6.70 -15.45 8.14
N GLU A 133 -6.85 -14.24 7.63
CA GLU A 133 -5.83 -13.49 6.91
C GLU A 133 -5.46 -12.27 7.76
N VAL A 134 -4.18 -11.93 7.80
CA VAL A 134 -3.67 -10.79 8.58
C VAL A 134 -2.55 -10.11 7.81
N ASP A 135 -2.67 -8.80 7.64
CA ASP A 135 -1.63 -7.95 7.09
C ASP A 135 -0.77 -7.40 8.21
N LEU A 136 0.53 -7.60 8.10
CA LEU A 136 1.53 -7.16 9.07
C LEU A 136 2.35 -6.03 8.47
N TYR A 137 2.18 -4.82 8.97
CA TYR A 137 2.85 -3.61 8.49
C TYR A 137 4.14 -3.38 9.28
N TYR A 138 5.28 -3.37 8.59
CA TYR A 138 6.60 -3.16 9.19
C TYR A 138 7.31 -1.94 8.60
N SER A 139 8.01 -1.19 9.46
CA SER A 139 9.01 -0.23 9.00
C SER A 139 10.27 -0.94 8.50
N ALA A 140 11.11 -0.25 7.73
CA ALA A 140 12.35 -0.81 7.18
C ALA A 140 13.34 -1.33 8.25
N ASP A 141 13.27 -0.83 9.48
CA ASP A 141 14.07 -1.30 10.62
C ASP A 141 13.38 -2.39 11.47
N GLY A 142 12.27 -2.95 10.96
CA GLY A 142 11.60 -4.12 11.54
C GLY A 142 10.69 -3.82 12.72
N VAL A 143 10.25 -2.59 12.91
CA VAL A 143 9.22 -2.28 13.90
C VAL A 143 7.86 -2.65 13.32
N LEU A 144 7.10 -3.51 14.01
CA LEU A 144 5.70 -3.75 13.68
C LEU A 144 4.91 -2.48 13.98
N ILE A 145 4.30 -1.89 12.95
CA ILE A 145 3.49 -0.68 13.03
C ILE A 145 2.09 -1.05 13.48
N LYS A 146 1.43 -1.88 12.68
CA LYS A 146 0.09 -2.39 12.94
C LYS A 146 -0.11 -3.78 12.34
N SER A 147 -1.18 -4.44 12.75
CA SER A 147 -1.67 -5.67 12.12
C SER A 147 -3.16 -5.53 11.87
N ILE A 148 -3.60 -5.82 10.67
CA ILE A 148 -5.00 -5.72 10.26
C ILE A 148 -5.46 -7.13 9.92
N ALA A 149 -6.50 -7.61 10.59
CA ALA A 149 -7.14 -8.86 10.23
C ALA A 149 -8.11 -8.60 9.07
N ASP A 150 -7.97 -9.35 7.99
CA ASP A 150 -8.93 -9.31 6.91
C ASP A 150 -10.25 -9.93 7.40
N THR A 151 -11.34 -9.19 7.22
CA THR A 151 -12.69 -9.66 7.46
C THR A 151 -13.36 -9.73 6.09
N ASP A 152 -14.13 -10.78 5.82
CA ASP A 152 -14.76 -11.12 4.53
C ASP A 152 -15.42 -9.96 3.73
N ASP A 153 -15.46 -8.75 4.27
CA ASP A 153 -16.06 -7.55 3.68
C ASP A 153 -15.05 -6.48 3.24
N HIS A 154 -13.75 -6.67 3.47
CA HIS A 154 -12.71 -5.71 3.11
C HIS A 154 -11.60 -6.41 2.32
N GLU A 155 -11.55 -6.15 1.01
CA GLU A 155 -10.28 -6.22 0.30
C GLU A 155 -9.41 -5.11 0.90
N ASN A 156 -8.33 -5.46 1.58
CA ASN A 156 -7.38 -4.49 2.14
C ASN A 156 -6.64 -3.82 0.99
N GLU A 157 -7.27 -2.80 0.41
CA GLU A 157 -6.64 -1.98 -0.60
C GLU A 157 -5.69 -1.00 0.07
N HIS A 158 -4.42 -1.06 -0.31
CA HIS A 158 -3.48 -0.03 0.06
C HIS A 158 -3.80 1.26 -0.70
N LEU A 159 -4.33 2.24 -0.02
CA LEU A 159 -4.63 3.54 -0.60
C LEU A 159 -3.53 4.57 -0.31
N PRO A 160 -3.34 5.56 -1.20
CA PRO A 160 -2.47 6.69 -0.91
C PRO A 160 -2.93 7.41 0.34
N THR A 161 -2.01 7.64 1.27
CA THR A 161 -2.31 8.39 2.49
C THR A 161 -2.50 9.88 2.22
N THR A 162 -3.27 10.54 3.09
CA THR A 162 -3.45 11.98 3.04
C THR A 162 -2.14 12.70 3.41
N GLN A 163 -1.84 13.83 2.77
CA GLN A 163 -0.72 14.65 3.17
C GLN A 163 -0.94 15.26 4.56
N LEU A 164 0.02 15.04 5.45
CA LEU A 164 -0.05 15.57 6.81
C LEU A 164 0.03 17.11 6.82
N PRO A 165 -0.95 17.82 7.40
CA PRO A 165 -0.89 19.27 7.57
C PRO A 165 0.38 19.71 8.31
N ALA A 166 1.00 20.82 7.89
CA ALA A 166 2.25 21.31 8.46
C ALA A 166 2.19 21.57 9.98
N VAL A 167 1.02 21.95 10.50
CA VAL A 167 0.82 22.17 11.94
C VAL A 167 0.93 20.87 12.73
N MET A 168 0.35 19.78 12.20
CA MET A 168 0.42 18.46 12.82
C MET A 168 1.84 17.92 12.78
N LYS A 169 2.52 18.07 11.62
CA LYS A 169 3.94 17.73 11.50
C LYS A 169 4.80 18.47 12.52
N THR A 170 4.59 19.77 12.71
CA THR A 170 5.32 20.57 13.69
C THR A 170 5.09 20.07 15.12
N PHE A 171 3.86 19.68 15.45
CA PHE A 171 3.55 19.09 16.75
C PHE A 171 4.29 17.76 16.97
N ILE A 172 4.26 16.87 15.96
CA ILE A 172 4.97 15.58 16.04
C ILE A 172 6.47 15.80 16.22
N ASP A 173 7.09 16.64 15.39
CA ASP A 173 8.52 16.94 15.44
C ASP A 173 8.93 17.51 16.80
N GLY A 174 8.07 18.35 17.41
CA GLY A 174 8.32 18.95 18.72
C GLY A 174 8.14 17.97 19.90
N LYS A 175 7.21 17.05 19.80
CA LYS A 175 6.87 16.12 20.89
C LYS A 175 7.65 14.81 20.82
N TYR A 176 7.92 14.35 19.61
CA TYR A 176 8.59 13.07 19.31
C TYR A 176 9.80 13.33 18.43
N ALA A 177 10.85 13.97 18.98
CA ALA A 177 12.02 14.34 18.22
C ALA A 177 12.64 13.16 17.47
N GLY A 178 12.79 13.31 16.17
CA GLY A 178 13.30 12.25 15.29
C GLY A 178 12.28 11.15 14.95
N ALA A 179 11.00 11.38 15.24
CA ALA A 179 9.93 10.47 14.81
C ALA A 179 9.84 10.42 13.28
N ARG A 180 9.55 9.22 12.78
CA ARG A 180 9.31 8.95 11.36
C ARG A 180 7.82 8.69 11.18
N ILE A 181 7.21 9.38 10.24
CA ILE A 181 5.80 9.19 9.91
C ILE A 181 5.71 8.00 8.95
N VAL A 182 4.86 7.05 9.26
CA VAL A 182 4.68 5.80 8.49
C VAL A 182 3.30 5.68 7.88
N GLU A 183 2.31 6.39 8.44
CA GLU A 183 0.96 6.44 7.88
C GLU A 183 0.23 7.72 8.30
N VAL A 184 -0.73 8.15 7.50
CA VAL A 184 -1.65 9.26 7.80
C VAL A 184 -3.02 8.89 7.27
N ASP A 185 -3.96 8.64 8.16
CA ASP A 185 -5.34 8.34 7.83
C ASP A 185 -6.26 9.46 8.29
N VAL A 186 -7.25 9.78 7.46
CA VAL A 186 -8.29 10.77 7.79
C VAL A 186 -9.61 10.04 7.86
N GLU A 187 -10.07 9.80 9.05
CA GLU A 187 -11.41 9.29 9.26
C GLU A 187 -12.43 10.42 9.12
N ASP A 188 -13.18 10.37 8.04
CA ASP A 188 -14.38 11.17 7.85
C ASP A 188 -15.59 10.37 8.38
N ASP A 189 -15.92 10.55 9.65
CA ASP A 189 -17.14 9.95 10.17
C ASP A 189 -18.36 10.58 9.48
N LYS A 190 -19.08 9.77 8.70
CA LYS A 190 -20.26 10.20 7.91
C LYS A 190 -21.50 10.43 8.76
N ASN A 191 -21.39 10.28 10.08
CA ASN A 191 -22.47 10.55 11.01
C ASN A 191 -22.37 11.98 11.55
N ASP A 192 -23.43 12.77 11.39
CA ASP A 192 -23.58 14.21 11.71
C ASP A 192 -23.17 14.66 13.13
N TRP A 193 -22.66 13.77 13.99
CA TRP A 193 -22.39 14.04 15.40
C TRP A 193 -20.98 13.72 15.88
N ASP A 194 -20.16 13.03 15.07
CA ASP A 194 -18.78 12.70 15.42
C ASP A 194 -17.78 13.53 14.60
N PHE A 195 -16.80 14.06 15.30
CA PHE A 195 -15.71 14.85 14.74
C PHE A 195 -14.74 13.86 14.06
N GLY A 196 -14.45 14.06 12.78
CA GLY A 196 -13.42 13.28 12.11
C GLY A 196 -12.05 13.50 12.76
N PHE A 197 -11.25 12.45 12.83
CA PHE A 197 -9.88 12.47 13.32
C PHE A 197 -8.90 12.39 12.18
N THR A 198 -7.70 12.93 12.39
CA THR A 198 -6.53 12.53 11.59
C THR A 198 -5.68 11.66 12.49
N GLU A 199 -5.53 10.42 12.09
CA GLU A 199 -4.64 9.44 12.70
C GLU A 199 -3.27 9.50 12.03
N VAL A 200 -2.21 9.53 12.82
CA VAL A 200 -0.86 9.53 12.31
C VAL A 200 -0.06 8.47 13.04
N ASP A 201 0.32 7.45 12.32
CA ASP A 201 1.25 6.45 12.84
C ASP A 201 2.68 6.92 12.69
N ILE A 202 3.41 6.87 13.79
CA ILE A 202 4.82 7.25 13.87
C ILE A 202 5.66 6.14 14.47
N ILE A 203 6.94 6.09 14.06
CA ILE A 203 8.00 5.34 14.75
C ILE A 203 8.87 6.33 15.49
N HIS A 204 9.04 6.16 16.79
CA HIS A 204 9.91 6.98 17.61
C HIS A 204 10.76 6.13 18.55
N PHE A 205 11.89 6.72 19.02
CA PHE A 205 12.74 6.05 19.98
C PHE A 205 12.16 6.18 21.40
N ASP A 206 11.84 5.05 22.03
CA ASP A 206 11.44 4.99 23.44
C ASP A 206 12.67 4.76 24.32
N SER A 207 13.05 5.78 25.09
CA SER A 207 14.22 5.71 25.98
C SER A 207 14.04 4.75 27.16
N GLY A 208 12.81 4.48 27.56
CA GLY A 208 12.50 3.50 28.63
C GLY A 208 12.70 2.07 28.17
N LEU A 209 12.38 1.79 26.92
CA LEU A 209 12.54 0.48 26.29
C LEU A 209 13.87 0.35 25.54
N ASN A 210 14.61 1.46 25.35
CA ASN A 210 15.84 1.55 24.57
C ASN A 210 15.71 0.96 23.15
N ARG A 211 14.59 1.22 22.49
CA ARG A 211 14.30 0.75 21.12
C ARG A 211 13.31 1.66 20.41
N ASN A 212 13.21 1.53 19.09
CA ASN A 212 12.13 2.12 18.33
C ASN A 212 10.82 1.38 18.59
N VAL A 213 9.73 2.14 18.67
CA VAL A 213 8.36 1.64 18.84
C VAL A 213 7.41 2.40 17.93
N SER A 214 6.34 1.74 17.52
CA SER A 214 5.22 2.40 16.85
C SER A 214 4.33 3.12 17.85
N LYS A 215 3.70 4.20 17.40
CA LYS A 215 2.73 4.95 18.18
C LYS A 215 1.76 5.67 17.26
N GLU A 216 0.49 5.51 17.55
CA GLU A 216 -0.61 6.27 16.99
C GLU A 216 -0.72 7.64 17.68
N VAL A 217 -0.91 8.69 16.87
CA VAL A 217 -1.16 10.06 17.34
C VAL A 217 -2.44 10.56 16.67
N LEU A 218 -3.48 10.78 17.49
CA LEU A 218 -4.76 11.28 17.02
C LEU A 218 -4.81 12.81 17.11
N PHE A 219 -5.27 13.44 16.05
CA PHE A 219 -5.58 14.86 15.99
C PHE A 219 -7.07 15.05 15.76
N ASP A 220 -7.74 15.63 16.73
CA ASP A 220 -9.15 16.03 16.60
C ASP A 220 -9.26 17.17 15.57
N LYS A 221 -10.18 17.04 14.62
CA LYS A 221 -10.52 18.11 13.66
C LYS A 221 -11.27 19.27 14.36
N GLY A 222 -10.88 19.69 15.52
CA GLY A 222 -11.42 20.72 16.38
C GLY A 222 -12.60 21.53 15.85
N ARG A 223 -13.52 21.91 16.73
CA ARG A 223 -14.60 22.84 16.39
C ARG A 223 -13.99 24.17 15.93
N GLU A 224 -14.24 24.57 14.67
CA GLU A 224 -14.09 25.97 14.26
C GLU A 224 -15.07 26.88 15.05
#